data_88ed681af59709767b1e2e8a61df4438
#
_entry.id   88ed681af59709767b1e2e8a61df4438
#
_cell.length_a   1.000
_cell.length_b   1.000
_cell.length_c   1.000
_cell.angle_alpha   90.00
_cell.angle_beta   90.00
_cell.angle_gamma   90.00
#
_symmetry.space_group_name_H-M   'P 1'
#
loop_
_entity.id
_entity.type
_entity.pdbx_description
1 polymer ?
#
loop_
_entity_poly.entity_id
_entity_poly.type
_entity_poly.pdbx_seq_one_letter_code
_entity_poly.pdbx_strand_id
1 'polypeptide(L)'
;MKVRASLIFLFSLIVFSSCNRIIQGEVGVKRRLGKVGKRVISPGLAVFNPLTTRVIKMPVRTVNLEISTGLPSKEGLTIKSDISILYRIKPNSAIEVLETIGLDFEEVIILPVFRSASADVCARFMAKDMHSAERSKIEKEIRTQMMEVLDVRGFIIEAVLMKNITLPAGLSKAIEDKLQAEQDAQRMEFILQRESKDAERKVIEAEGAKQISIIAAEGQKQSQILIAEGGKAARVIEAEGIKQANELMNSSLTPTILKYKSIEAFMNLSESNNSKVIITDGKTPIMGLPD
;
A
#
# COMPACT_ATOMS: atom_id res chain seq x y z
N MET A 1 64.46 -62.86 -5.80
CA MET A 1 63.82 -61.84 -6.66
C MET A 1 62.38 -61.52 -6.21
N LYS A 2 61.55 -62.47 -5.88
CA LYS A 2 60.14 -62.26 -5.55
C LYS A 2 59.93 -61.40 -4.30
N VAL A 3 60.75 -61.55 -3.23
CA VAL A 3 60.64 -60.72 -2.00
C VAL A 3 60.99 -59.24 -2.23
N ARG A 4 61.98 -58.93 -3.07
CA ARG A 4 62.35 -57.57 -3.43
C ARG A 4 61.24 -56.86 -4.26
N ALA A 5 60.61 -57.61 -5.21
CA ALA A 5 59.51 -57.12 -5.98
C ALA A 5 58.27 -56.84 -5.10
N SER A 6 57.96 -57.70 -4.12
CA SER A 6 56.87 -57.53 -3.16
C SER A 6 57.11 -56.32 -2.25
N LEU A 7 58.34 -56.05 -1.83
CA LEU A 7 58.70 -54.88 -1.01
C LEU A 7 58.61 -53.56 -1.79
N ILE A 8 59.00 -53.61 -3.08
CA ILE A 8 58.83 -52.41 -3.97
C ILE A 8 57.39 -52.15 -4.24
N PHE A 9 56.56 -53.19 -4.45
CA PHE A 9 55.11 -53.04 -4.63
C PHE A 9 54.43 -52.49 -3.38
N LEU A 10 54.78 -53.01 -2.19
CA LEU A 10 54.26 -52.51 -0.93
C LEU A 10 54.67 -51.04 -0.66
N PHE A 11 55.92 -50.69 -1.00
CA PHE A 11 56.40 -49.30 -0.90
C PHE A 11 55.71 -48.39 -1.89
N SER A 12 55.46 -48.85 -3.14
CA SER A 12 54.68 -48.11 -4.12
C SER A 12 53.23 -47.88 -3.65
N LEU A 13 52.57 -48.87 -3.06
CA LEU A 13 51.24 -48.78 -2.53
C LEU A 13 51.14 -47.72 -1.41
N ILE A 14 52.15 -47.67 -0.52
CA ILE A 14 52.23 -46.67 0.55
C ILE A 14 52.43 -45.25 0.00
N VAL A 15 53.17 -45.08 -1.09
CA VAL A 15 53.42 -43.79 -1.73
C VAL A 15 52.18 -43.30 -2.45
N PHE A 16 51.38 -44.16 -3.09
CA PHE A 16 50.14 -43.79 -3.77
C PHE A 16 48.99 -43.48 -2.78
N SER A 17 48.99 -43.99 -1.56
CA SER A 17 48.05 -43.63 -0.49
C SER A 17 48.25 -42.21 0.08
N SER A 18 49.26 -41.48 -0.31
CA SER A 18 49.80 -40.24 0.26
C SER A 18 49.15 -38.96 -0.30
N CYS A 19 48.10 -39.05 -1.08
CA CYS A 19 47.51 -37.89 -1.75
C CYS A 19 46.20 -37.44 -1.07
N ASN A 20 46.19 -36.24 -0.53
CA ASN A 20 44.97 -35.63 -0.01
C ASN A 20 44.56 -34.45 -0.89
N ARG A 21 43.28 -34.41 -1.30
CA ARG A 21 42.71 -33.36 -2.11
C ARG A 21 42.16 -32.26 -1.21
N ILE A 22 42.64 -31.02 -1.40
CA ILE A 22 42.08 -29.83 -0.77
C ILE A 22 41.13 -29.20 -1.78
N ILE A 23 39.86 -29.05 -1.36
CA ILE A 23 38.79 -28.53 -2.20
C ILE A 23 38.87 -26.98 -2.23
N GLN A 24 38.36 -26.36 -3.26
CA GLN A 24 38.23 -24.92 -3.34
C GLN A 24 37.35 -24.40 -2.21
N GLY A 25 37.76 -23.34 -1.50
CA GLY A 25 37.08 -22.85 -0.27
C GLY A 25 37.59 -23.46 1.04
N GLU A 26 38.62 -24.33 0.97
CA GLU A 26 39.35 -24.85 2.12
C GLU A 26 40.85 -24.57 1.95
N VAL A 27 41.53 -24.46 3.05
CA VAL A 27 42.99 -24.44 3.09
C VAL A 27 43.53 -25.60 3.92
N GLY A 28 44.65 -26.16 3.47
CA GLY A 28 45.29 -27.23 4.18
C GLY A 28 46.41 -26.70 5.07
N VAL A 29 46.46 -27.15 6.33
CA VAL A 29 47.58 -26.90 7.24
C VAL A 29 48.28 -28.23 7.53
N LYS A 30 49.57 -28.33 7.26
CA LYS A 30 50.36 -29.54 7.54
C LYS A 30 50.68 -29.58 9.06
N ARG A 31 50.38 -30.72 9.68
CA ARG A 31 50.83 -31.04 11.05
C ARG A 31 51.75 -32.22 10.98
N ARG A 32 53.04 -32.00 11.29
CA ARG A 32 54.06 -33.04 11.25
C ARG A 32 54.47 -33.40 12.66
N LEU A 33 54.26 -34.66 13.07
CA LEU A 33 54.62 -35.15 14.41
C LEU A 33 54.15 -34.22 15.54
N GLY A 34 52.94 -33.68 15.42
CA GLY A 34 52.36 -32.76 16.39
C GLY A 34 52.63 -31.27 16.15
N LYS A 35 53.68 -30.91 15.39
CA LYS A 35 54.00 -29.50 15.08
C LYS A 35 53.26 -29.00 13.87
N VAL A 36 52.68 -27.81 13.96
CA VAL A 36 51.97 -27.14 12.85
C VAL A 36 52.99 -26.51 11.92
N GLY A 37 52.80 -26.67 10.64
CA GLY A 37 53.69 -26.14 9.61
C GLY A 37 53.42 -24.65 9.33
N LYS A 38 54.45 -23.89 9.03
CA LYS A 38 54.40 -22.43 8.82
C LYS A 38 53.79 -21.99 7.45
N ARG A 39 53.30 -22.91 6.63
CA ARG A 39 52.76 -22.58 5.33
C ARG A 39 51.38 -23.21 5.14
N VAL A 40 50.47 -22.41 4.66
CA VAL A 40 49.13 -22.85 4.21
C VAL A 40 49.27 -23.49 2.83
N ILE A 41 48.60 -24.62 2.62
CA ILE A 41 48.48 -25.26 1.32
C ILE A 41 47.25 -24.77 0.64
N SER A 42 47.44 -24.21 -0.57
CA SER A 42 46.33 -23.79 -1.44
C SER A 42 45.49 -24.98 -1.94
N PRO A 43 44.26 -24.76 -2.42
CA PRO A 43 43.46 -25.81 -3.05
C PRO A 43 44.20 -26.54 -4.14
N GLY A 44 44.07 -27.86 -4.14
CA GLY A 44 44.77 -28.73 -5.11
C GLY A 44 45.19 -30.06 -4.47
N LEU A 45 46.13 -30.74 -5.16
CA LEU A 45 46.71 -32.00 -4.70
C LEU A 45 47.88 -31.71 -3.72
N ALA A 46 47.72 -32.18 -2.52
CA ALA A 46 48.75 -32.10 -1.51
C ALA A 46 49.43 -33.47 -1.32
N VAL A 47 50.71 -33.53 -1.69
CA VAL A 47 51.54 -34.72 -1.49
C VAL A 47 52.30 -34.60 -0.18
N PHE A 48 52.18 -35.62 0.67
CA PHE A 48 52.88 -35.67 1.93
C PHE A 48 53.11 -37.13 2.39
N ASN A 49 53.98 -37.32 3.35
CA ASN A 49 54.25 -38.64 3.93
C ASN A 49 53.14 -38.95 4.97
N PRO A 50 52.24 -39.97 4.79
CA PRO A 50 51.11 -40.25 5.66
C PRO A 50 51.55 -40.76 7.03
N LEU A 51 52.76 -41.29 7.20
CA LEU A 51 53.24 -41.76 8.48
C LEU A 51 53.65 -40.66 9.44
N THR A 52 54.08 -39.50 8.91
CA THR A 52 54.66 -38.41 9.72
C THR A 52 53.85 -37.12 9.64
N THR A 53 52.99 -36.97 8.63
CA THR A 53 52.29 -35.70 8.37
C THR A 53 50.82 -35.91 8.19
N ARG A 54 50.02 -35.08 8.83
CA ARG A 54 48.57 -35.00 8.63
C ARG A 54 48.22 -33.63 8.06
N VAL A 55 47.37 -33.58 7.08
CA VAL A 55 46.83 -32.32 6.54
C VAL A 55 45.47 -32.06 7.18
N ILE A 56 45.36 -30.95 7.89
CA ILE A 56 44.14 -30.47 8.52
C ILE A 56 43.51 -29.48 7.54
N LYS A 57 42.25 -29.68 7.21
CA LYS A 57 41.48 -28.80 6.32
C LYS A 57 40.72 -27.78 7.16
N MET A 58 40.85 -26.54 6.80
CA MET A 58 40.16 -25.42 7.47
C MET A 58 39.29 -24.68 6.45
N PRO A 59 37.98 -24.43 6.74
CA PRO A 59 37.11 -23.72 5.84
C PRO A 59 37.50 -22.22 5.79
N VAL A 60 37.76 -21.71 4.59
CA VAL A 60 37.99 -20.27 4.33
C VAL A 60 36.84 -19.65 3.55
N ARG A 61 35.84 -20.47 3.19
CA ARG A 61 34.57 -20.02 2.66
C ARG A 61 33.65 -19.61 3.81
N THR A 62 32.59 -18.87 3.50
CA THR A 62 31.55 -18.53 4.47
C THR A 62 30.88 -19.78 5.00
N VAL A 63 30.84 -19.90 6.32
CA VAL A 63 30.18 -20.96 7.05
C VAL A 63 29.04 -20.35 7.87
N ASN A 64 27.94 -21.07 7.99
CA ASN A 64 26.81 -20.67 8.81
C ASN A 64 26.84 -21.48 10.13
N LEU A 65 26.90 -20.78 11.23
CA LEU A 65 26.74 -21.33 12.58
C LEU A 65 25.37 -20.94 13.11
N GLU A 66 24.50 -21.91 13.31
CA GLU A 66 23.17 -21.70 13.88
C GLU A 66 23.14 -22.05 15.35
N ILE A 67 22.59 -21.14 16.15
CA ILE A 67 22.42 -21.33 17.58
C ILE A 67 21.07 -20.82 18.06
N SER A 68 20.47 -21.52 19.00
CA SER A 68 19.30 -21.06 19.76
C SER A 68 19.77 -20.57 21.12
N THR A 69 19.50 -19.32 21.45
CA THR A 69 19.92 -18.71 22.72
C THR A 69 18.87 -17.78 23.30
N GLY A 70 18.94 -17.57 24.61
CA GLY A 70 18.15 -16.55 25.30
C GLY A 70 18.89 -15.21 25.29
N LEU A 71 18.26 -14.17 24.79
CA LEU A 71 18.78 -12.81 24.77
C LEU A 71 18.13 -11.98 25.87
N PRO A 72 18.89 -11.29 26.71
CA PRO A 72 18.34 -10.38 27.70
C PRO A 72 17.81 -9.11 27.02
N SER A 73 16.66 -8.62 27.43
CA SER A 73 16.15 -7.32 27.02
C SER A 73 16.39 -6.26 28.08
N LYS A 74 16.27 -4.98 27.72
CA LYS A 74 16.34 -3.83 28.64
C LYS A 74 15.36 -3.93 29.80
N GLU A 75 14.24 -4.61 29.58
CA GLU A 75 13.16 -4.81 30.57
C GLU A 75 13.44 -6.00 31.51
N GLY A 76 14.60 -6.66 31.39
CA GLY A 76 14.96 -7.85 32.18
C GLY A 76 14.27 -9.14 31.72
N LEU A 77 13.67 -9.16 30.53
CA LEU A 77 13.05 -10.34 29.96
C LEU A 77 14.06 -11.14 29.15
N THR A 78 13.96 -12.47 29.19
CA THR A 78 14.76 -13.35 28.34
C THR A 78 13.95 -13.75 27.11
N ILE A 79 14.42 -13.38 25.93
CA ILE A 79 13.81 -13.64 24.65
C ILE A 79 14.55 -14.77 23.97
N LYS A 80 13.87 -15.83 23.63
CA LYS A 80 14.46 -16.94 22.85
C LYS A 80 14.56 -16.54 21.38
N SER A 81 15.75 -16.68 20.81
CA SER A 81 15.97 -16.41 19.39
C SER A 81 16.90 -17.45 18.77
N ASP A 82 16.61 -17.82 17.53
CA ASP A 82 17.50 -18.59 16.67
C ASP A 82 18.34 -17.60 15.87
N ILE A 83 19.65 -17.76 15.91
CA ILE A 83 20.58 -16.83 15.30
C ILE A 83 21.52 -17.58 14.37
N SER A 84 21.73 -17.03 13.17
CA SER A 84 22.72 -17.47 12.21
C SER A 84 23.90 -16.51 12.21
N ILE A 85 25.09 -17.03 12.48
CA ILE A 85 26.33 -16.29 12.38
C ILE A 85 27.04 -16.75 11.11
N LEU A 86 27.16 -15.83 10.13
CA LEU A 86 27.93 -16.06 8.93
C LEU A 86 29.35 -15.58 9.14
N TYR A 87 30.29 -16.52 9.12
CA TYR A 87 31.69 -16.21 9.35
C TYR A 87 32.60 -16.96 8.36
N ARG A 88 33.84 -16.50 8.24
CA ARG A 88 34.92 -17.19 7.54
C ARG A 88 36.27 -16.94 8.21
N ILE A 89 37.21 -17.84 7.99
CA ILE A 89 38.56 -17.69 8.46
C ILE A 89 39.40 -16.96 7.40
N LYS A 90 40.23 -16.01 7.80
CA LYS A 90 41.22 -15.40 6.91
C LYS A 90 42.22 -16.47 6.45
N PRO A 91 42.45 -16.68 5.15
CA PRO A 91 43.38 -17.74 4.69
C PRO A 91 44.77 -17.66 5.33
N ASN A 92 45.27 -16.44 5.54
CA ASN A 92 46.59 -16.19 6.11
C ASN A 92 46.67 -16.47 7.62
N SER A 93 45.54 -16.38 8.33
CA SER A 93 45.48 -16.62 9.78
C SER A 93 45.09 -18.07 10.15
N ALA A 94 44.83 -18.92 9.16
CA ALA A 94 44.42 -20.31 9.42
C ALA A 94 45.42 -21.11 10.23
N ILE A 95 46.70 -20.83 10.11
CA ILE A 95 47.76 -21.45 10.90
C ILE A 95 47.67 -21.01 12.37
N GLU A 96 47.59 -19.71 12.59
CA GLU A 96 47.50 -19.10 13.91
C GLU A 96 46.23 -19.55 14.66
N VAL A 97 45.09 -19.58 13.97
CA VAL A 97 43.82 -20.10 14.52
C VAL A 97 44.00 -21.56 14.96
N LEU A 98 44.65 -22.41 14.14
CA LEU A 98 44.88 -23.80 14.47
C LEU A 98 45.87 -23.99 15.68
N GLU A 99 46.89 -23.14 15.76
CA GLU A 99 47.88 -23.21 16.82
C GLU A 99 47.36 -22.69 18.16
N THR A 100 46.61 -21.59 18.16
CA THR A 100 46.18 -20.91 19.36
C THR A 100 44.83 -21.36 19.90
N ILE A 101 43.91 -21.76 19.01
CA ILE A 101 42.53 -22.07 19.35
C ILE A 101 42.22 -23.55 19.10
N GLY A 102 42.73 -24.10 18.01
CA GLY A 102 42.46 -25.49 17.62
C GLY A 102 41.37 -25.61 16.54
N LEU A 103 40.74 -26.80 16.48
CA LEU A 103 39.69 -27.10 15.50
C LEU A 103 38.28 -26.69 16.01
N ASP A 104 38.12 -26.64 17.32
CA ASP A 104 36.84 -26.37 17.97
C ASP A 104 36.64 -24.87 18.19
N PHE A 105 37.17 -24.05 17.26
CA PHE A 105 37.12 -22.58 17.34
C PHE A 105 35.72 -22.00 17.41
N GLU A 106 34.73 -22.72 16.90
CA GLU A 106 33.30 -22.31 16.99
C GLU A 106 32.88 -22.27 18.47
N GLU A 107 33.13 -23.32 19.21
CA GLU A 107 32.73 -23.47 20.61
C GLU A 107 33.64 -22.69 21.56
N VAL A 108 34.93 -22.63 21.22
CA VAL A 108 35.94 -22.04 22.11
C VAL A 108 35.95 -20.52 22.04
N ILE A 109 35.70 -19.94 20.87
CA ILE A 109 35.84 -18.48 20.73
C ILE A 109 34.62 -17.80 20.09
N ILE A 110 34.04 -18.34 18.98
CA ILE A 110 32.98 -17.64 18.30
C ILE A 110 31.72 -17.56 19.17
N LEU A 111 31.31 -18.67 19.78
CA LEU A 111 30.13 -18.71 20.64
C LEU A 111 30.24 -17.86 21.92
N PRO A 112 31.35 -17.89 22.67
CA PRO A 112 31.50 -17.03 23.86
C PRO A 112 31.50 -15.55 23.50
N VAL A 113 32.21 -15.14 22.44
CA VAL A 113 32.23 -13.75 21.97
C VAL A 113 30.83 -13.32 21.50
N PHE A 114 30.14 -14.17 20.77
CA PHE A 114 28.77 -13.91 20.37
C PHE A 114 27.83 -13.73 21.58
N ARG A 115 27.90 -14.63 22.57
CA ARG A 115 27.06 -14.53 23.78
C ARG A 115 27.30 -13.24 24.55
N SER A 116 28.56 -12.83 24.68
CA SER A 116 28.89 -11.56 25.31
C SER A 116 28.39 -10.37 24.53
N ALA A 117 28.67 -10.30 23.22
CA ALA A 117 28.24 -9.21 22.34
C ALA A 117 26.73 -9.10 22.26
N SER A 118 26.04 -10.25 22.13
CA SER A 118 24.59 -10.27 22.05
C SER A 118 23.91 -9.84 23.34
N ALA A 119 24.45 -10.26 24.50
CA ALA A 119 23.94 -9.83 25.80
C ALA A 119 24.11 -8.32 26.01
N ASP A 120 25.31 -7.78 25.69
CA ASP A 120 25.62 -6.36 25.84
C ASP A 120 24.79 -5.47 24.92
N VAL A 121 24.56 -5.90 23.68
CA VAL A 121 23.73 -5.15 22.72
C VAL A 121 22.26 -5.25 23.09
N CYS A 122 21.74 -6.48 23.25
CA CYS A 122 20.30 -6.71 23.45
C CYS A 122 19.80 -6.10 24.77
N ALA A 123 20.63 -6.02 25.82
CA ALA A 123 20.26 -5.36 27.07
C ALA A 123 19.96 -3.85 26.93
N ARG A 124 20.31 -3.23 25.82
CA ARG A 124 20.01 -1.82 25.52
C ARG A 124 18.67 -1.62 24.82
N PHE A 125 18.08 -2.68 24.24
CA PHE A 125 16.86 -2.64 23.46
C PHE A 125 15.69 -3.29 24.19
N MET A 126 14.48 -2.78 23.97
CA MET A 126 13.26 -3.40 24.48
C MET A 126 12.93 -4.68 23.70
N ALA A 127 12.20 -5.59 24.32
CA ALA A 127 11.77 -6.84 23.69
C ALA A 127 10.99 -6.63 22.38
N LYS A 128 10.13 -5.61 22.34
CA LYS A 128 9.38 -5.22 21.13
C LYS A 128 10.28 -4.75 19.99
N ASP A 129 11.40 -4.08 20.29
CA ASP A 129 12.30 -3.52 19.29
C ASP A 129 13.06 -4.63 18.55
N MET A 130 13.35 -5.73 19.24
CA MET A 130 13.96 -6.92 18.64
C MET A 130 13.08 -7.60 17.59
N HIS A 131 11.76 -7.43 17.69
CA HIS A 131 10.78 -7.99 16.74
C HIS A 131 10.35 -6.97 15.66
N SER A 132 10.86 -5.75 15.69
CA SER A 132 10.49 -4.65 14.81
C SER A 132 11.58 -4.28 13.80
N ALA A 133 11.43 -3.13 13.15
CA ALA A 133 12.41 -2.58 12.22
C ALA A 133 13.80 -2.31 12.82
N GLU A 134 13.91 -2.14 14.15
CA GLU A 134 15.20 -1.95 14.85
C GLU A 134 16.07 -3.21 14.86
N ARG A 135 15.54 -4.37 14.52
CA ARG A 135 16.25 -5.65 14.43
C ARG A 135 17.53 -5.55 13.59
N SER A 136 17.47 -4.91 12.43
CA SER A 136 18.64 -4.74 11.55
C SER A 136 19.76 -3.93 12.21
N LYS A 137 19.42 -3.01 13.09
CA LYS A 137 20.38 -2.23 13.86
C LYS A 137 21.06 -3.09 14.93
N ILE A 138 20.28 -3.89 15.64
CA ILE A 138 20.77 -4.84 16.64
C ILE A 138 21.74 -5.84 16.00
N GLU A 139 21.37 -6.44 14.87
CA GLU A 139 22.22 -7.37 14.11
C GLU A 139 23.56 -6.73 13.70
N LYS A 140 23.55 -5.46 13.27
CA LYS A 140 24.75 -4.70 12.91
C LYS A 140 25.62 -4.40 14.12
N GLU A 141 25.03 -4.00 15.25
CA GLU A 141 25.78 -3.72 16.47
C GLU A 141 26.45 -4.97 17.02
N ILE A 142 25.73 -6.10 17.08
CA ILE A 142 26.30 -7.39 17.49
C ILE A 142 27.46 -7.78 16.57
N ARG A 143 27.26 -7.69 15.25
CA ARG A 143 28.32 -7.97 14.28
C ARG A 143 29.55 -7.10 14.53
N THR A 144 29.38 -5.80 14.76
CA THR A 144 30.49 -4.86 14.98
C THR A 144 31.29 -5.23 16.23
N GLN A 145 30.60 -5.50 17.35
CA GLN A 145 31.28 -5.92 18.58
C GLN A 145 32.00 -7.27 18.43
N MET A 146 31.38 -8.22 17.72
CA MET A 146 32.07 -9.49 17.43
C MET A 146 33.32 -9.28 16.57
N MET A 147 33.25 -8.38 15.57
CA MET A 147 34.39 -8.10 14.69
C MET A 147 35.55 -7.46 15.45
N GLU A 148 35.33 -6.57 16.43
CA GLU A 148 36.39 -5.97 17.25
C GLU A 148 37.26 -7.01 17.93
N VAL A 149 36.67 -8.13 18.36
CA VAL A 149 37.40 -9.20 19.06
C VAL A 149 37.92 -10.26 18.10
N LEU A 150 37.14 -10.64 17.09
CA LEU A 150 37.42 -11.80 16.24
C LEU A 150 38.30 -11.46 15.03
N ASP A 151 38.29 -10.21 14.55
CA ASP A 151 39.09 -9.81 13.38
C ASP A 151 40.58 -9.93 13.65
N VAL A 152 41.03 -9.53 14.82
CA VAL A 152 42.43 -9.65 15.28
C VAL A 152 42.86 -11.11 15.37
N ARG A 153 41.91 -12.03 15.64
CA ARG A 153 42.17 -13.47 15.78
C ARG A 153 42.01 -14.25 14.48
N GLY A 154 41.84 -13.53 13.36
CA GLY A 154 41.82 -14.13 12.02
C GLY A 154 40.46 -14.58 11.52
N PHE A 155 39.37 -14.19 12.17
CA PHE A 155 38.02 -14.45 11.71
C PHE A 155 37.39 -13.19 11.07
N ILE A 156 36.53 -13.39 10.10
CA ILE A 156 35.72 -12.33 9.50
C ILE A 156 34.26 -12.69 9.74
N ILE A 157 33.52 -11.84 10.43
CA ILE A 157 32.08 -11.98 10.61
C ILE A 157 31.38 -11.21 9.49
N GLU A 158 30.73 -11.91 8.59
CA GLU A 158 30.05 -11.31 7.44
C GLU A 158 28.69 -10.77 7.84
N ALA A 159 27.91 -11.57 8.56
CA ALA A 159 26.59 -11.18 9.05
C ALA A 159 26.24 -11.93 10.35
N VAL A 160 25.41 -11.29 11.15
CA VAL A 160 24.67 -11.91 12.24
C VAL A 160 23.20 -11.70 11.94
N LEU A 161 22.43 -12.78 11.85
CA LEU A 161 21.03 -12.76 11.45
C LEU A 161 20.19 -13.38 12.57
N MET A 162 19.29 -12.62 13.13
CA MET A 162 18.31 -13.13 14.08
C MET A 162 17.15 -13.76 13.28
N LYS A 163 16.81 -15.00 13.52
CA LYS A 163 15.73 -15.70 12.78
C LYS A 163 14.41 -15.64 13.55
N ASN A 164 14.15 -16.64 14.33
CA ASN A 164 12.91 -16.74 15.09
C ASN A 164 13.07 -16.01 16.43
N ILE A 165 12.19 -15.09 16.72
CA ILE A 165 12.16 -14.39 18.00
C ILE A 165 10.89 -14.79 18.71
N THR A 166 11.03 -15.51 19.82
CA THR A 166 9.91 -15.96 20.62
C THR A 166 9.84 -15.14 21.90
N LEU A 167 8.79 -14.33 21.98
CA LEU A 167 8.51 -13.53 23.17
C LEU A 167 7.88 -14.40 24.28
N PRO A 168 8.08 -14.07 25.56
CA PRO A 168 7.32 -14.69 26.64
C PRO A 168 5.82 -14.50 26.44
N ALA A 169 5.03 -15.54 26.74
CA ALA A 169 3.60 -15.58 26.43
C ALA A 169 2.80 -14.41 27.02
N GLY A 170 3.17 -13.97 28.24
CA GLY A 170 2.52 -12.81 28.85
C GLY A 170 2.78 -11.50 28.12
N LEU A 171 3.99 -11.30 27.59
CA LEU A 171 4.33 -10.10 26.83
C LEU A 171 3.71 -10.14 25.44
N SER A 172 3.71 -11.30 24.76
CA SER A 172 3.06 -11.49 23.47
C SER A 172 1.58 -11.11 23.55
N LYS A 173 0.88 -11.64 24.56
CA LYS A 173 -0.52 -11.33 24.79
C LYS A 173 -0.76 -9.84 25.08
N ALA A 174 0.06 -9.21 25.92
CA ALA A 174 -0.07 -7.78 26.22
C ALA A 174 0.15 -6.90 24.98
N ILE A 175 1.08 -7.28 24.09
CA ILE A 175 1.29 -6.58 22.81
C ILE A 175 0.10 -6.79 21.87
N GLU A 176 -0.42 -8.02 21.77
CA GLU A 176 -1.61 -8.32 20.97
C GLU A 176 -2.84 -7.54 21.46
N ASP A 177 -3.10 -7.56 22.77
CA ASP A 177 -4.21 -6.82 23.38
C ASP A 177 -4.09 -5.31 23.14
N LYS A 178 -2.86 -4.76 23.25
CA LYS A 178 -2.61 -3.35 22.95
C LYS A 178 -2.82 -3.02 21.48
N LEU A 179 -2.29 -3.82 20.57
CA LEU A 179 -2.48 -3.64 19.12
C LEU A 179 -3.96 -3.73 18.74
N GLN A 180 -4.70 -4.67 19.34
CA GLN A 180 -6.13 -4.80 19.15
C GLN A 180 -6.86 -3.53 19.60
N ALA A 181 -6.54 -3.03 20.79
CA ALA A 181 -7.14 -1.80 21.30
C ALA A 181 -6.81 -0.56 20.42
N GLU A 182 -5.58 -0.46 19.94
CA GLU A 182 -5.17 0.60 19.00
C GLU A 182 -5.93 0.50 17.67
N GLN A 183 -6.09 -0.71 17.12
CA GLN A 183 -6.85 -0.94 15.89
C GLN A 183 -8.33 -0.63 16.08
N ASP A 184 -8.92 -1.01 17.22
CA ASP A 184 -10.30 -0.71 17.53
C ASP A 184 -10.54 0.80 17.72
N ALA A 185 -9.59 1.51 18.33
CA ALA A 185 -9.65 2.97 18.46
C ALA A 185 -9.56 3.65 17.07
N GLN A 186 -8.63 3.24 16.22
CA GLN A 186 -8.53 3.74 14.84
C GLN A 186 -9.79 3.45 14.03
N ARG A 187 -10.34 2.24 14.16
CA ARG A 187 -11.59 1.86 13.51
C ARG A 187 -12.74 2.75 13.94
N MET A 188 -12.83 3.03 15.24
CA MET A 188 -13.86 3.92 15.79
C MET A 188 -13.71 5.35 15.27
N GLU A 189 -12.48 5.86 15.16
CA GLU A 189 -12.20 7.17 14.59
C GLU A 189 -12.66 7.26 13.13
N PHE A 190 -12.36 6.25 12.30
CA PHE A 190 -12.86 6.18 10.93
C PHE A 190 -14.38 6.11 10.83
N ILE A 191 -15.04 5.38 11.74
CA ILE A 191 -16.50 5.33 11.81
C ILE A 191 -17.06 6.72 12.13
N LEU A 192 -16.52 7.41 13.13
CA LEU A 192 -16.94 8.76 13.51
C LEU A 192 -16.74 9.76 12.36
N GLN A 193 -15.61 9.71 11.67
CA GLN A 193 -15.35 10.54 10.50
C GLN A 193 -16.35 10.26 9.37
N ARG A 194 -16.66 9.00 9.11
CA ARG A 194 -17.65 8.58 8.12
C ARG A 194 -19.04 9.09 8.48
N GLU A 195 -19.49 8.88 9.71
CA GLU A 195 -20.79 9.34 10.17
C GLU A 195 -20.91 10.88 10.13
N SER A 196 -19.84 11.59 10.49
CA SER A 196 -19.76 13.05 10.35
C SER A 196 -19.92 13.49 8.90
N LYS A 197 -19.22 12.84 7.97
CA LYS A 197 -19.32 13.13 6.53
C LYS A 197 -20.69 12.76 5.94
N ASP A 198 -21.28 11.68 6.40
CA ASP A 198 -22.64 11.30 5.99
C ASP A 198 -23.69 12.28 6.52
N ALA A 199 -23.53 12.78 7.74
CA ALA A 199 -24.40 13.83 8.27
C ALA A 199 -24.24 15.15 7.48
N GLU A 200 -23.02 15.57 7.21
CA GLU A 200 -22.73 16.76 6.39
C GLU A 200 -23.35 16.64 4.98
N ARG A 201 -23.21 15.47 4.34
CA ARG A 201 -23.83 15.19 3.04
C ARG A 201 -25.36 15.31 3.09
N LYS A 202 -26.02 14.74 4.10
CA LYS A 202 -27.48 14.85 4.29
C LYS A 202 -27.93 16.28 4.46
N VAL A 203 -27.16 17.11 5.18
CA VAL A 203 -27.48 18.54 5.32
C VAL A 203 -27.38 19.26 3.98
N ILE A 204 -26.30 19.00 3.22
CA ILE A 204 -26.10 19.61 1.89
C ILE A 204 -27.22 19.16 0.90
N GLU A 205 -27.59 17.87 0.93
CA GLU A 205 -28.69 17.33 0.11
C GLU A 205 -30.03 18.00 0.47
N ALA A 206 -30.34 18.15 1.75
CA ALA A 206 -31.56 18.81 2.21
C ALA A 206 -31.58 20.30 1.85
N GLU A 207 -30.46 20.98 1.97
CA GLU A 207 -30.31 22.40 1.61
C GLU A 207 -30.43 22.58 0.08
N GLY A 208 -29.85 21.68 -0.70
CA GLY A 208 -30.00 21.64 -2.15
C GLY A 208 -31.46 21.40 -2.58
N ALA A 209 -32.14 20.46 -1.96
CA ALA A 209 -33.56 20.19 -2.23
C ALA A 209 -34.45 21.42 -1.88
N LYS A 210 -34.19 22.06 -0.75
CA LYS A 210 -34.86 23.31 -0.37
C LYS A 210 -34.63 24.41 -1.42
N GLN A 211 -33.41 24.58 -1.86
CA GLN A 211 -33.06 25.60 -2.84
C GLN A 211 -33.72 25.36 -4.22
N ILE A 212 -33.76 24.09 -4.64
CA ILE A 212 -34.47 23.69 -5.86
C ILE A 212 -35.96 24.01 -5.76
N SER A 213 -36.60 23.72 -4.61
CA SER A 213 -38.02 24.02 -4.38
C SER A 213 -38.30 25.55 -4.41
N ILE A 214 -37.43 26.36 -3.82
CA ILE A 214 -37.54 27.82 -3.85
C ILE A 214 -37.42 28.33 -5.29
N ILE A 215 -36.40 27.91 -6.02
CA ILE A 215 -36.18 28.31 -7.41
C ILE A 215 -37.38 27.91 -8.30
N ALA A 216 -37.91 26.71 -8.10
CA ALA A 216 -39.07 26.22 -8.83
C ALA A 216 -40.33 27.08 -8.58
N ALA A 217 -40.59 27.41 -7.28
CA ALA A 217 -41.70 28.27 -6.89
C ALA A 217 -41.55 29.70 -7.42
N GLU A 218 -40.34 30.23 -7.41
CA GLU A 218 -40.05 31.55 -7.94
C GLU A 218 -40.16 31.60 -9.46
N GLY A 219 -39.68 30.58 -10.16
CA GLY A 219 -39.86 30.39 -11.60
C GLY A 219 -41.35 30.28 -12.00
N GLN A 220 -42.14 29.56 -11.21
CA GLN A 220 -43.57 29.42 -11.44
C GLN A 220 -44.29 30.74 -11.22
N LYS A 221 -44.00 31.50 -10.17
CA LYS A 221 -44.51 32.85 -9.93
C LYS A 221 -44.16 33.80 -11.08
N GLN A 222 -42.91 33.79 -11.51
CA GLN A 222 -42.44 34.65 -12.60
C GLN A 222 -43.13 34.31 -13.93
N SER A 223 -43.33 33.02 -14.20
CA SER A 223 -44.11 32.54 -15.36
C SER A 223 -45.55 33.03 -15.36
N GLN A 224 -46.23 32.94 -14.20
CA GLN A 224 -47.60 33.44 -14.07
C GLN A 224 -47.69 34.95 -14.27
N ILE A 225 -46.73 35.74 -13.72
CA ILE A 225 -46.67 37.19 -13.96
C ILE A 225 -46.50 37.50 -15.44
N LEU A 226 -45.58 36.82 -16.10
CA LEU A 226 -45.29 37.03 -17.50
C LEU A 226 -46.50 36.69 -18.39
N ILE A 227 -47.23 35.62 -18.10
CA ILE A 227 -48.48 35.22 -18.79
C ILE A 227 -49.56 36.29 -18.58
N ALA A 228 -49.71 36.80 -17.33
CA ALA A 228 -50.68 37.84 -17.02
C ALA A 228 -50.35 39.18 -17.71
N GLU A 229 -49.10 39.56 -17.71
CA GLU A 229 -48.62 40.77 -18.40
C GLU A 229 -48.79 40.66 -19.94
N GLY A 230 -48.43 39.49 -20.51
CA GLY A 230 -48.64 39.17 -21.90
C GLY A 230 -50.11 39.22 -22.29
N GLY A 231 -50.97 38.61 -21.45
CA GLY A 231 -52.42 38.67 -21.67
C GLY A 231 -53.01 40.07 -21.56
N LYS A 232 -52.49 40.90 -20.63
CA LYS A 232 -52.86 42.32 -20.55
C LYS A 232 -52.42 43.11 -21.82
N ALA A 233 -51.17 42.91 -22.23
CA ALA A 233 -50.63 43.54 -23.43
C ALA A 233 -51.39 43.18 -24.70
N ALA A 234 -51.74 41.88 -24.86
CA ALA A 234 -52.53 41.39 -25.95
C ALA A 234 -53.92 42.04 -26.01
N ARG A 235 -54.62 42.15 -24.88
CA ARG A 235 -55.95 42.82 -24.81
C ARG A 235 -55.87 44.29 -25.11
N VAL A 236 -54.80 44.98 -24.70
CA VAL A 236 -54.57 46.40 -25.03
C VAL A 236 -54.35 46.61 -26.52
N ILE A 237 -53.51 45.73 -27.12
CA ILE A 237 -53.24 45.77 -28.57
C ILE A 237 -54.52 45.48 -29.37
N GLU A 238 -55.31 44.48 -28.95
CA GLU A 238 -56.59 44.15 -29.56
C GLU A 238 -57.59 45.29 -29.46
N ALA A 239 -57.72 45.88 -28.28
CA ALA A 239 -58.59 47.09 -28.08
C ALA A 239 -58.17 48.29 -28.94
N GLU A 240 -56.84 48.53 -29.01
CA GLU A 240 -56.30 49.56 -29.86
C GLU A 240 -56.56 49.28 -31.35
N GLY A 241 -56.40 48.04 -31.78
CA GLY A 241 -56.73 47.58 -33.13
C GLY A 241 -58.23 47.77 -33.49
N ILE A 242 -59.11 47.37 -32.53
CA ILE A 242 -60.59 47.60 -32.71
C ILE A 242 -60.88 49.09 -32.77
N LYS A 243 -60.28 49.92 -31.93
CA LYS A 243 -60.44 51.38 -31.95
C LYS A 243 -60.04 51.96 -33.32
N GLN A 244 -58.83 51.60 -33.78
CA GLN A 244 -58.37 52.06 -35.11
C GLN A 244 -59.22 51.56 -36.24
N ALA A 245 -59.71 50.32 -36.22
CA ALA A 245 -60.66 49.80 -37.23
C ALA A 245 -61.99 50.54 -37.20
N ASN A 246 -62.51 50.84 -35.99
CA ASN A 246 -63.71 51.63 -35.84
C ASN A 246 -63.59 53.08 -36.29
N GLU A 247 -62.43 53.70 -36.03
CA GLU A 247 -62.13 55.05 -36.50
C GLU A 247 -62.00 55.11 -38.03
N LEU A 248 -61.37 54.11 -38.66
CA LEU A 248 -61.29 54.00 -40.12
C LEU A 248 -62.68 53.73 -40.71
N MET A 249 -63.48 52.84 -40.12
CA MET A 249 -64.88 52.62 -40.59
C MET A 249 -65.73 53.91 -40.46
N ASN A 250 -65.59 54.56 -39.27
CA ASN A 250 -66.36 55.78 -39.06
C ASN A 250 -66.02 56.92 -40.05
N SER A 251 -64.74 57.00 -40.42
CA SER A 251 -64.30 58.00 -41.44
C SER A 251 -64.74 57.62 -42.87
N SER A 252 -65.02 56.36 -43.19
CA SER A 252 -65.39 55.84 -44.51
C SER A 252 -66.89 55.66 -44.66
N LEU A 253 -67.66 55.59 -43.54
CA LEU A 253 -69.10 55.36 -43.57
C LEU A 253 -69.86 56.66 -43.85
N THR A 254 -70.17 56.86 -45.13
CA THR A 254 -71.15 57.92 -45.52
C THR A 254 -72.57 57.39 -45.38
N PRO A 255 -73.56 58.25 -45.17
CA PRO A 255 -75.01 57.84 -45.10
C PRO A 255 -75.49 56.98 -46.27
N THR A 256 -74.84 57.15 -47.43
CA THR A 256 -75.12 56.38 -48.65
C THR A 256 -74.54 54.95 -48.54
N ILE A 257 -73.37 54.76 -47.99
CA ILE A 257 -72.74 53.44 -47.77
C ILE A 257 -73.47 52.66 -46.68
N LEU A 258 -73.91 53.31 -45.59
CA LEU A 258 -74.75 52.69 -44.58
C LEU A 258 -76.06 52.17 -45.14
N LYS A 259 -76.71 52.93 -46.03
CA LYS A 259 -77.94 52.53 -46.70
C LYS A 259 -77.70 51.35 -47.66
N TYR A 260 -76.60 51.34 -48.39
CA TYR A 260 -76.20 50.23 -49.24
C TYR A 260 -75.91 48.95 -48.40
N LYS A 261 -75.17 49.03 -47.34
CA LYS A 261 -74.86 47.89 -46.43
C LYS A 261 -76.10 47.34 -45.73
N SER A 262 -77.05 48.19 -45.38
CA SER A 262 -78.31 47.71 -44.83
C SER A 262 -79.16 46.95 -45.87
N ILE A 263 -79.15 47.38 -47.15
CA ILE A 263 -79.83 46.67 -48.27
C ILE A 263 -79.11 45.33 -48.52
N GLU A 264 -77.76 45.28 -48.49
CA GLU A 264 -76.96 44.07 -48.64
C GLU A 264 -77.26 43.05 -47.50
N ALA A 265 -77.33 43.52 -46.25
CA ALA A 265 -77.70 42.73 -45.12
C ALA A 265 -79.14 42.16 -45.24
N PHE A 266 -80.06 42.94 -45.70
CA PHE A 266 -81.45 42.47 -45.99
C PHE A 266 -81.51 41.48 -47.16
N MET A 267 -80.68 41.62 -48.17
CA MET A 267 -80.58 40.63 -49.25
C MET A 267 -80.03 39.31 -48.72
N ASN A 268 -78.96 39.36 -47.96
CA ASN A 268 -78.34 38.14 -47.32
C ASN A 268 -79.32 37.47 -46.34
N LEU A 269 -80.15 38.23 -45.64
CA LEU A 269 -81.20 37.65 -44.78
C LEU A 269 -82.30 36.98 -45.59
N SER A 270 -82.62 37.53 -46.77
CA SER A 270 -83.67 36.95 -47.65
C SER A 270 -83.24 35.67 -48.35
N GLU A 271 -81.97 35.44 -48.52
CA GLU A 271 -81.35 34.22 -49.04
C GLU A 271 -81.09 33.11 -47.98
N SER A 272 -81.25 33.46 -46.71
CA SER A 272 -81.02 32.49 -45.61
C SER A 272 -82.27 31.60 -45.47
N ASN A 273 -82.06 30.29 -45.51
CA ASN A 273 -83.12 29.25 -45.40
C ASN A 273 -83.81 29.24 -43.99
N ASN A 274 -83.56 30.16 -43.14
CA ASN A 274 -84.13 30.24 -41.77
C ASN A 274 -84.90 31.57 -41.65
N SER A 275 -85.95 31.77 -42.44
CA SER A 275 -86.72 33.01 -42.51
C SER A 275 -87.64 33.18 -41.31
N LYS A 276 -87.19 33.93 -40.30
CA LYS A 276 -88.05 34.63 -39.38
C LYS A 276 -88.27 36.05 -39.91
N VAL A 277 -89.51 36.37 -40.29
CA VAL A 277 -89.91 37.71 -40.79
C VAL A 277 -89.87 38.67 -39.59
N ILE A 278 -88.91 39.57 -39.58
CA ILE A 278 -88.80 40.62 -38.56
C ILE A 278 -89.31 41.91 -39.22
N ILE A 279 -90.47 42.39 -38.81
CA ILE A 279 -90.98 43.70 -39.19
C ILE A 279 -90.41 44.71 -38.24
N THR A 280 -89.51 45.60 -38.73
CA THR A 280 -88.90 46.67 -37.92
C THR A 280 -89.08 48.01 -38.69
N ASP A 281 -89.14 49.09 -37.95
CA ASP A 281 -89.21 50.45 -38.47
C ASP A 281 -87.89 50.95 -39.08
N GLY A 282 -86.88 50.04 -39.19
CA GLY A 282 -85.57 50.31 -39.79
C GLY A 282 -84.57 51.04 -38.86
N LYS A 283 -84.91 51.23 -37.58
CA LYS A 283 -84.04 52.01 -36.68
C LYS A 283 -83.34 51.13 -35.65
N THR A 284 -83.85 49.97 -35.33
CA THR A 284 -83.15 49.07 -34.38
C THR A 284 -83.29 47.58 -34.80
N PRO A 285 -82.17 46.84 -34.95
CA PRO A 285 -82.23 45.41 -35.16
C PRO A 285 -82.54 44.72 -33.81
N ILE A 286 -83.67 43.98 -33.71
CA ILE A 286 -83.96 43.12 -32.57
C ILE A 286 -83.31 41.78 -32.85
N MET A 287 -82.24 41.48 -32.08
CA MET A 287 -81.66 40.15 -31.98
C MET A 287 -82.45 39.37 -30.94
N GLY A 288 -83.33 38.48 -31.43
CA GLY A 288 -83.90 37.45 -30.54
C GLY A 288 -82.89 36.39 -30.28
N LEU A 289 -82.50 36.20 -28.98
CA LEU A 289 -81.74 35.05 -28.53
C LEU A 289 -82.62 33.81 -28.60
N PRO A 290 -82.18 32.68 -29.12
CA PRO A 290 -82.88 31.43 -28.96
C PRO A 290 -82.68 30.96 -27.54
N ASP A 291 -83.83 30.42 -26.93
CA ASP A 291 -83.80 29.65 -25.70
C ASP A 291 -82.95 28.39 -25.81
#